data_1e64aa3ff13b684e8400d2641611cf6b
#
_entry.id   1e64aa3ff13b684e8400d2641611cf6b
#
_cell.length_a   1.000
_cell.length_b   1.000
_cell.length_c   1.000
_cell.angle_alpha   90.00
_cell.angle_beta   90.00
_cell.angle_gamma   90.00
#
_symmetry.space_group_name_H-M   'P 1'
#
loop_
_entity.id
_entity.type
_entity.pdbx_description
1 polymer ?
#
loop_
_entity_poly.entity_id
_entity_poly.type
_entity_poly.pdbx_seq_one_letter_code
_entity_poly.pdbx_strand_id
1 'polypeptide(L)'
;MQFCLVTAVRFSFRYVSLERVRRTQNEKAIHNAMIIGAGAAGQMILRELKTSTESTARPCCIIDDNPNKWGRIMEGVPVVGGRENILENVEKYNIDQILFAIPSAHAKEKRDILNICKETQCELRSLPGTYQLVNGDVSLSKMKPVAVEDLLGREPIKVNMDEIFQYLKGKTILVTGGGGSIGSELCRQIASHNPKQLIIFDIYENNAYDIEQELKRKYKDLNLKVLIGSVRDSRRINMVFEQYHPDIVYHAAAHKHVPLMETSPNEAIKNNVIGTYKTAYAAMKYGAQRFVLISTDKAVNPTNIMGASKRLCEMVVQSMDAISKAGRIDLLPFLHAHMDKVIDGQLAGDPLDHMAADGMSAKDSTINIESTRNKDHKGTQYVAVRFGNVLGSNGSVIPLFRKQIEAGGPVTVTHPDIVRYFMTIPEAVSLVLQAGTYAWGGEIFVLDMGEAVKIDTLARNLIRLSGFEPDVDIQLEYTGLRPGEKLYEEKLMAEEGIKKTDNELIHIGKPIPFDTEVFLKQLEELAKASYENSDHIVEMVEEIVTTFHPAGEHPCYDKKS
;
A
#
# COMPACT_ATOMS: atom_id res chain seq x y z
N MET A 1 55.33 -23.75 -39.07
CA MET A 1 54.49 -24.95 -38.89
C MET A 1 53.93 -25.09 -37.45
N GLN A 2 54.73 -24.90 -36.36
CA GLN A 2 54.25 -24.99 -34.97
C GLN A 2 53.13 -24.01 -34.60
N PHE A 3 53.14 -22.77 -35.08
CA PHE A 3 52.11 -21.76 -34.77
C PHE A 3 50.74 -22.16 -35.33
N CYS A 4 50.69 -22.70 -36.58
CA CYS A 4 49.43 -23.16 -37.17
C CYS A 4 48.83 -24.36 -36.45
N LEU A 5 49.69 -25.25 -35.93
CA LEU A 5 49.23 -26.44 -35.19
C LEU A 5 48.62 -26.06 -33.83
N VAL A 6 49.27 -25.14 -33.09
CA VAL A 6 48.77 -24.66 -31.80
C VAL A 6 47.46 -23.90 -31.96
N THR A 7 47.33 -23.07 -33.03
CA THR A 7 46.12 -22.34 -33.30
C THR A 7 44.97 -23.26 -33.70
N ALA A 8 45.24 -24.29 -34.53
CA ALA A 8 44.25 -25.28 -34.93
C ALA A 8 43.77 -26.12 -33.72
N VAL A 9 44.66 -26.55 -32.84
CA VAL A 9 44.28 -27.30 -31.61
C VAL A 9 43.45 -26.43 -30.66
N ARG A 10 43.83 -25.17 -30.45
CA ARG A 10 43.01 -24.23 -29.62
C ARG A 10 41.65 -23.96 -30.24
N PHE A 11 41.59 -23.82 -31.55
CA PHE A 11 40.32 -23.60 -32.26
C PHE A 11 39.41 -24.86 -32.18
N SER A 12 39.99 -26.03 -32.40
CA SER A 12 39.27 -27.30 -32.28
C SER A 12 38.79 -27.56 -30.86
N PHE A 13 39.58 -27.29 -29.85
CA PHE A 13 39.18 -27.42 -28.45
C PHE A 13 38.05 -26.45 -28.08
N ARG A 14 38.16 -25.22 -28.55
CA ARG A 14 37.08 -24.21 -28.38
C ARG A 14 35.82 -24.60 -29.11
N TYR A 15 35.93 -25.13 -30.31
CA TYR A 15 34.77 -25.60 -31.10
C TYR A 15 34.09 -26.81 -30.44
N VAL A 16 34.85 -27.79 -30.01
CA VAL A 16 34.32 -28.99 -29.32
C VAL A 16 33.70 -28.61 -27.97
N SER A 17 34.29 -27.65 -27.26
CA SER A 17 33.77 -27.16 -25.99
C SER A 17 32.44 -26.42 -26.20
N LEU A 18 32.36 -25.57 -27.23
CA LEU A 18 31.13 -24.86 -27.61
C LEU A 18 30.04 -25.83 -28.08
N GLU A 19 30.41 -26.84 -28.86
CA GLU A 19 29.46 -27.83 -29.36
C GLU A 19 28.93 -28.74 -28.23
N ARG A 20 29.77 -29.11 -27.25
CA ARG A 20 29.33 -29.80 -26.03
C ARG A 20 28.35 -28.98 -25.20
N VAL A 21 28.64 -27.71 -24.96
CA VAL A 21 27.73 -26.81 -24.25
C VAL A 21 26.40 -26.71 -25.00
N ARG A 22 26.44 -26.59 -26.35
CA ARG A 22 25.25 -26.49 -27.19
C ARG A 22 24.38 -27.75 -27.19
N ARG A 23 25.01 -28.94 -27.20
CA ARG A 23 24.29 -30.24 -27.08
C ARG A 23 23.68 -30.43 -25.70
N THR A 24 24.42 -30.12 -24.62
CA THR A 24 23.94 -30.23 -23.25
C THR A 24 22.78 -29.26 -22.97
N GLN A 25 22.78 -28.08 -23.59
CA GLN A 25 21.69 -27.11 -23.49
C GLN A 25 20.45 -27.57 -24.29
N ASN A 26 20.61 -28.14 -25.49
CA ASN A 26 19.49 -28.66 -26.25
C ASN A 26 18.80 -29.87 -25.60
N GLU A 27 19.54 -30.68 -24.85
CA GLU A 27 19.00 -31.83 -24.11
C GLU A 27 18.30 -31.43 -22.79
N LYS A 28 18.61 -30.26 -22.24
CA LYS A 28 18.04 -29.71 -20.99
C LYS A 28 16.99 -28.62 -21.19
N ALA A 29 16.90 -28.03 -22.40
CA ALA A 29 15.94 -26.97 -22.65
C ALA A 29 14.51 -27.52 -22.63
N ILE A 30 13.75 -27.09 -21.63
CA ILE A 30 12.35 -27.44 -21.46
C ILE A 30 11.47 -26.40 -22.15
N HIS A 31 11.94 -25.13 -22.25
CA HIS A 31 11.18 -23.99 -22.74
C HIS A 31 11.82 -23.33 -23.98
N ASN A 32 11.01 -23.10 -25.00
CA ASN A 32 11.37 -22.22 -26.12
C ASN A 32 11.06 -20.77 -25.75
N ALA A 33 12.08 -19.91 -25.72
CA ALA A 33 11.94 -18.55 -25.23
C ALA A 33 11.99 -17.50 -26.36
N MET A 34 11.06 -16.56 -26.31
CA MET A 34 11.09 -15.29 -27.05
C MET A 34 11.62 -14.19 -26.14
N ILE A 35 12.50 -13.33 -26.64
CA ILE A 35 13.01 -12.19 -25.87
C ILE A 35 12.40 -10.92 -26.43
N ILE A 36 11.81 -10.10 -25.55
CA ILE A 36 11.30 -8.77 -25.88
C ILE A 36 12.39 -7.75 -25.52
N GLY A 37 12.98 -7.13 -26.55
CA GLY A 37 14.01 -6.12 -26.43
C GLY A 37 15.38 -6.57 -26.92
N ALA A 38 15.84 -6.01 -28.04
CA ALA A 38 17.18 -6.18 -28.62
C ALA A 38 18.13 -5.07 -28.18
N GLY A 39 18.10 -4.69 -26.91
CA GLY A 39 18.99 -3.73 -26.26
C GLY A 39 20.08 -4.42 -25.43
N ALA A 40 20.83 -3.64 -24.62
CA ALA A 40 21.88 -4.15 -23.77
C ALA A 40 21.39 -5.24 -22.79
N ALA A 41 20.21 -5.05 -22.19
CA ALA A 41 19.60 -6.03 -21.29
C ALA A 41 19.27 -7.35 -22.01
N GLY A 42 18.68 -7.29 -23.21
CA GLY A 42 18.39 -8.49 -24.01
C GLY A 42 19.67 -9.23 -24.42
N GLN A 43 20.72 -8.50 -24.78
CA GLN A 43 22.03 -9.10 -25.10
C GLN A 43 22.65 -9.81 -23.90
N MET A 44 22.55 -9.23 -22.69
CA MET A 44 23.05 -9.85 -21.46
C MET A 44 22.27 -11.15 -21.14
N ILE A 45 20.95 -11.13 -21.21
CA ILE A 45 20.12 -12.33 -21.02
C ILE A 45 20.45 -13.41 -22.03
N LEU A 46 20.62 -13.05 -23.32
CA LEU A 46 21.02 -14.01 -24.34
C LEU A 46 22.36 -14.68 -24.05
N ARG A 47 23.35 -13.91 -23.59
CA ARG A 47 24.66 -14.46 -23.20
C ARG A 47 24.55 -15.40 -22.01
N GLU A 48 23.76 -15.01 -21.01
CA GLU A 48 23.56 -15.85 -19.82
C GLU A 48 22.81 -17.13 -20.16
N LEU A 49 21.73 -17.06 -20.96
CA LEU A 49 21.02 -18.24 -21.47
C LEU A 49 21.94 -19.23 -22.19
N LYS A 50 22.96 -18.72 -22.89
CA LYS A 50 23.93 -19.55 -23.64
C LYS A 50 25.08 -20.08 -22.80
N THR A 51 25.43 -19.41 -21.71
CA THR A 51 26.58 -19.79 -20.87
C THR A 51 26.19 -20.55 -19.62
N SER A 52 24.95 -20.39 -19.15
CA SER A 52 24.44 -21.06 -17.96
C SER A 52 24.12 -22.53 -18.25
N THR A 53 24.72 -23.42 -17.49
CA THR A 53 24.43 -24.87 -17.51
C THR A 53 23.13 -25.22 -16.77
N GLU A 54 22.56 -24.28 -16.04
CA GLU A 54 21.31 -24.44 -15.26
C GLU A 54 20.08 -23.89 -15.98
N SER A 55 20.26 -23.18 -17.10
CA SER A 55 19.15 -22.61 -17.84
C SER A 55 18.32 -23.71 -18.53
N THR A 56 17.00 -23.65 -18.32
CA THR A 56 16.02 -24.51 -18.97
C THR A 56 15.36 -23.83 -20.19
N ALA A 57 15.73 -22.59 -20.54
CA ALA A 57 15.15 -21.82 -21.63
C ALA A 57 16.09 -21.72 -22.84
N ARG A 58 15.56 -21.99 -24.03
CA ARG A 58 16.24 -21.88 -25.32
C ARG A 58 15.76 -20.63 -26.05
N PRO A 59 16.61 -19.61 -26.30
CA PRO A 59 16.20 -18.42 -27.04
C PRO A 59 16.03 -18.74 -28.53
N CYS A 60 14.82 -18.52 -29.05
CA CYS A 60 14.45 -18.84 -30.44
C CYS A 60 14.38 -17.60 -31.32
N CYS A 61 13.84 -16.49 -30.80
CA CYS A 61 13.69 -15.25 -31.55
C CYS A 61 13.69 -14.03 -30.61
N ILE A 62 13.86 -12.84 -31.18
CA ILE A 62 13.83 -11.56 -30.48
C ILE A 62 12.83 -10.65 -31.16
N ILE A 63 12.05 -9.93 -30.36
CA ILE A 63 11.15 -8.83 -30.77
C ILE A 63 11.73 -7.51 -30.30
N ASP A 64 11.78 -6.51 -31.19
CA ASP A 64 12.19 -5.13 -30.86
C ASP A 64 11.44 -4.14 -31.76
N ASP A 65 10.83 -3.12 -31.17
CA ASP A 65 10.04 -2.13 -31.91
C ASP A 65 10.87 -1.19 -32.82
N ASN A 66 12.20 -1.22 -32.71
CA ASN A 66 13.07 -0.46 -33.57
C ASN A 66 13.30 -1.20 -34.91
N PRO A 67 12.72 -0.72 -36.05
CA PRO A 67 12.83 -1.38 -37.34
C PRO A 67 14.28 -1.55 -37.82
N ASN A 68 15.19 -0.68 -37.40
CA ASN A 68 16.60 -0.76 -37.77
C ASN A 68 17.33 -2.00 -37.24
N LYS A 69 16.70 -2.72 -36.30
CA LYS A 69 17.24 -3.96 -35.73
C LYS A 69 16.67 -5.22 -36.39
N TRP A 70 15.60 -5.11 -37.16
CA TRP A 70 14.93 -6.25 -37.77
C TRP A 70 15.83 -6.96 -38.80
N GLY A 71 15.75 -8.27 -38.83
CA GLY A 71 16.60 -9.11 -39.68
C GLY A 71 18.04 -9.24 -39.20
N ARG A 72 18.45 -8.54 -38.13
CA ARG A 72 19.78 -8.72 -37.55
C ARG A 72 19.82 -9.97 -36.67
N ILE A 73 21.02 -10.49 -36.49
CA ILE A 73 21.28 -11.61 -35.59
C ILE A 73 22.04 -11.09 -34.37
N MET A 74 21.46 -11.28 -33.18
CA MET A 74 22.08 -10.92 -31.88
C MET A 74 22.46 -12.21 -31.14
N GLU A 75 23.72 -12.39 -30.84
CA GLU A 75 24.23 -13.61 -30.19
C GLU A 75 23.71 -14.92 -30.86
N GLY A 76 23.57 -14.91 -32.21
CA GLY A 76 23.08 -16.04 -32.98
C GLY A 76 21.55 -16.28 -32.93
N VAL A 77 20.78 -15.33 -32.41
CA VAL A 77 19.30 -15.35 -32.38
C VAL A 77 18.77 -14.23 -33.26
N PRO A 78 17.79 -14.49 -34.15
CA PRO A 78 17.28 -13.47 -35.09
C PRO A 78 16.34 -12.49 -34.41
N VAL A 79 16.41 -11.21 -34.78
CA VAL A 79 15.41 -10.18 -34.48
C VAL A 79 14.34 -10.25 -35.57
N VAL A 80 13.16 -10.74 -35.26
CA VAL A 80 12.15 -11.14 -36.27
C VAL A 80 11.09 -10.10 -36.57
N GLY A 81 11.00 -9.02 -35.74
CA GLY A 81 10.02 -7.93 -35.98
C GLY A 81 9.75 -7.13 -34.72
N GLY A 82 8.69 -6.31 -34.76
CA GLY A 82 8.17 -5.52 -33.67
C GLY A 82 7.08 -6.23 -32.85
N ARG A 83 6.43 -5.49 -31.95
CA ARG A 83 5.35 -6.02 -31.05
C ARG A 83 4.19 -6.65 -31.82
N GLU A 84 3.88 -6.15 -33.02
CA GLU A 84 2.83 -6.67 -33.90
C GLU A 84 3.10 -8.10 -34.39
N ASN A 85 4.36 -8.52 -34.38
CA ASN A 85 4.76 -9.86 -34.83
C ASN A 85 4.86 -10.89 -33.68
N ILE A 86 4.48 -10.53 -32.45
CA ILE A 86 4.60 -11.42 -31.30
C ILE A 86 3.77 -12.69 -31.52
N LEU A 87 2.47 -12.57 -31.80
CA LEU A 87 1.55 -13.71 -31.93
C LEU A 87 1.99 -14.67 -33.03
N GLU A 88 2.32 -14.15 -34.22
CA GLU A 88 2.80 -14.94 -35.36
C GLU A 88 4.08 -15.73 -35.02
N ASN A 89 5.02 -15.09 -34.32
CA ASN A 89 6.29 -15.73 -33.99
C ASN A 89 6.19 -16.68 -32.77
N VAL A 90 5.21 -16.51 -31.90
CA VAL A 90 4.90 -17.49 -30.85
C VAL A 90 4.53 -18.83 -31.48
N GLU A 91 3.63 -18.84 -32.46
CA GLU A 91 3.23 -20.04 -33.18
C GLU A 91 4.39 -20.62 -34.01
N LYS A 92 5.05 -19.75 -34.81
CA LYS A 92 6.13 -20.16 -35.74
C LYS A 92 7.31 -20.83 -35.06
N TYR A 93 7.68 -20.39 -33.85
CA TYR A 93 8.83 -20.92 -33.10
C TYR A 93 8.42 -21.83 -31.95
N ASN A 94 7.12 -22.14 -31.80
CA ASN A 94 6.56 -22.90 -30.67
C ASN A 94 7.05 -22.33 -29.34
N ILE A 95 6.86 -21.03 -29.12
CA ILE A 95 7.29 -20.32 -27.92
C ILE A 95 6.34 -20.68 -26.77
N ASP A 96 6.90 -21.06 -25.62
CA ASP A 96 6.18 -21.32 -24.38
C ASP A 96 6.59 -20.35 -23.25
N GLN A 97 7.67 -19.57 -23.46
CA GLN A 97 8.13 -18.58 -22.49
C GLN A 97 8.51 -17.25 -23.16
N ILE A 98 8.05 -16.11 -22.61
CA ILE A 98 8.40 -14.77 -23.08
C ILE A 98 9.16 -14.03 -21.97
N LEU A 99 10.36 -13.56 -22.33
CA LEU A 99 11.30 -12.87 -21.42
C LEU A 99 11.34 -11.38 -21.76
N PHE A 100 10.83 -10.53 -20.86
CA PHE A 100 10.85 -9.07 -21.01
C PHE A 100 12.21 -8.50 -20.61
N ALA A 101 13.00 -8.08 -21.60
CA ALA A 101 14.34 -7.52 -21.45
C ALA A 101 14.38 -6.01 -21.79
N ILE A 102 13.33 -5.27 -21.40
CA ILE A 102 13.16 -3.83 -21.66
C ILE A 102 12.99 -3.02 -20.36
N PRO A 103 13.97 -3.03 -19.42
CA PRO A 103 13.83 -2.39 -18.13
C PRO A 103 13.63 -0.87 -18.23
N SER A 104 14.15 -0.22 -19.29
CA SER A 104 14.07 1.22 -19.54
C SER A 104 12.84 1.66 -20.33
N ALA A 105 12.00 0.74 -20.81
CA ALA A 105 10.78 1.10 -21.54
C ALA A 105 9.77 1.79 -20.60
N HIS A 106 9.04 2.78 -21.15
CA HIS A 106 7.97 3.44 -20.43
C HIS A 106 6.88 2.45 -20.02
N ALA A 107 6.22 2.72 -18.90
CA ALA A 107 5.20 1.83 -18.34
C ALA A 107 4.06 1.57 -19.34
N LYS A 108 3.67 2.58 -20.13
CA LYS A 108 2.68 2.44 -21.21
C LYS A 108 3.13 1.44 -22.28
N GLU A 109 4.37 1.54 -22.75
CA GLU A 109 4.93 0.62 -23.75
C GLU A 109 4.99 -0.82 -23.23
N LYS A 110 5.44 -1.00 -21.98
CA LYS A 110 5.42 -2.31 -21.30
C LYS A 110 4.02 -2.88 -21.24
N ARG A 111 3.04 -2.07 -20.82
CA ARG A 111 1.62 -2.46 -20.76
C ARG A 111 1.09 -2.89 -22.11
N ASP A 112 1.38 -2.13 -23.17
CA ASP A 112 0.89 -2.41 -24.52
C ASP A 112 1.46 -3.74 -25.04
N ILE A 113 2.76 -3.99 -24.85
CA ILE A 113 3.40 -5.26 -25.22
C ILE A 113 2.85 -6.42 -24.37
N LEU A 114 2.70 -6.22 -23.06
CA LEU A 114 2.12 -7.22 -22.15
C LEU A 114 0.69 -7.55 -22.54
N ASN A 115 -0.10 -6.59 -23.01
CA ASN A 115 -1.47 -6.84 -23.47
C ASN A 115 -1.50 -7.77 -24.71
N ILE A 116 -0.53 -7.67 -25.60
CA ILE A 116 -0.39 -8.62 -26.73
C ILE A 116 0.07 -9.99 -26.21
N CYS A 117 1.08 -10.03 -25.34
CA CYS A 117 1.61 -11.29 -24.82
C CYS A 117 0.59 -12.10 -23.99
N LYS A 118 -0.42 -11.44 -23.40
CA LYS A 118 -1.52 -12.13 -22.67
C LYS A 118 -2.43 -12.94 -23.60
N GLU A 119 -2.46 -12.64 -24.89
CA GLU A 119 -3.21 -13.43 -25.87
C GLU A 119 -2.50 -14.75 -26.18
N THR A 120 -1.25 -14.91 -25.71
CA THR A 120 -0.48 -16.15 -25.81
C THR A 120 -0.63 -16.96 -24.51
N GLN A 121 -0.45 -18.27 -24.60
CA GLN A 121 -0.40 -19.17 -23.41
C GLN A 121 1.02 -19.28 -22.85
N CYS A 122 1.92 -18.35 -23.18
CA CYS A 122 3.31 -18.39 -22.78
C CYS A 122 3.50 -17.94 -21.32
N GLU A 123 4.45 -18.55 -20.63
CA GLU A 123 4.92 -18.06 -19.33
C GLU A 123 5.61 -16.70 -19.53
N LEU A 124 5.14 -15.67 -18.81
CA LEU A 124 5.68 -14.31 -18.91
C LEU A 124 6.63 -14.01 -17.75
N ARG A 125 7.89 -13.68 -18.06
CA ARG A 125 8.89 -13.26 -17.06
C ARG A 125 9.46 -11.88 -17.39
N SER A 126 9.66 -11.06 -16.37
CA SER A 126 10.18 -9.70 -16.52
C SER A 126 11.41 -9.46 -15.65
N LEU A 127 12.33 -8.64 -16.13
CA LEU A 127 13.39 -8.06 -15.32
C LEU A 127 12.80 -7.04 -14.35
N PRO A 128 13.29 -6.97 -13.10
CA PRO A 128 12.97 -5.88 -12.19
C PRO A 128 13.35 -4.53 -12.79
N GLY A 129 12.61 -3.47 -12.44
CA GLY A 129 12.82 -2.12 -12.98
C GLY A 129 14.24 -1.56 -12.78
N THR A 130 14.57 -0.51 -13.53
CA THR A 130 15.90 0.12 -13.62
C THR A 130 16.58 0.49 -12.27
N TYR A 131 15.81 0.72 -11.22
CA TYR A 131 16.36 1.06 -9.89
C TYR A 131 17.19 -0.07 -9.26
N GLN A 132 16.97 -1.32 -9.66
CA GLN A 132 17.73 -2.48 -9.20
C GLN A 132 18.91 -2.84 -10.12
N LEU A 133 19.04 -2.15 -11.26
CA LEU A 133 20.10 -2.36 -12.27
C LEU A 133 21.31 -1.43 -12.09
N VAL A 134 21.30 -0.54 -11.12
CA VAL A 134 22.40 0.43 -10.85
C VAL A 134 23.76 -0.24 -10.59
N ASN A 135 23.76 -1.53 -10.27
CA ASN A 135 25.01 -2.30 -10.04
C ASN A 135 25.42 -3.19 -11.22
N GLY A 136 24.84 -3.05 -12.42
CA GLY A 136 25.34 -3.72 -13.64
C GLY A 136 25.02 -5.22 -13.79
N ASP A 137 24.33 -5.84 -12.85
CA ASP A 137 24.05 -7.27 -12.85
C ASP A 137 22.64 -7.56 -13.38
N VAL A 138 22.49 -7.67 -14.70
CA VAL A 138 21.32 -8.29 -15.31
C VAL A 138 21.52 -9.80 -15.32
N SER A 139 20.71 -10.55 -14.59
CA SER A 139 20.79 -12.01 -14.47
C SER A 139 19.43 -12.66 -14.61
N LEU A 140 19.38 -13.83 -15.25
CA LEU A 140 18.19 -14.70 -15.36
C LEU A 140 17.62 -15.06 -13.98
N SER A 141 18.48 -15.26 -12.98
CA SER A 141 18.06 -15.53 -11.60
C SER A 141 17.24 -14.40 -10.98
N LYS A 142 17.34 -13.19 -11.53
CA LYS A 142 16.59 -12.00 -11.11
C LYS A 142 15.27 -11.82 -11.88
N MET A 143 15.03 -12.58 -12.94
CA MET A 143 13.76 -12.53 -13.66
C MET A 143 12.65 -13.16 -12.82
N LYS A 144 11.56 -12.40 -12.68
CA LYS A 144 10.37 -12.82 -11.93
C LYS A 144 9.20 -13.00 -12.90
N PRO A 145 8.23 -13.86 -12.56
CA PRO A 145 6.95 -13.84 -13.27
C PRO A 145 6.41 -12.42 -13.33
N VAL A 146 5.80 -12.05 -14.44
CA VAL A 146 5.17 -10.73 -14.60
C VAL A 146 4.16 -10.54 -13.49
N ALA A 147 4.32 -9.47 -12.73
CA ALA A 147 3.43 -9.14 -11.64
C ALA A 147 2.19 -8.38 -12.15
N VAL A 148 1.11 -8.43 -11.38
CA VAL A 148 -0.12 -7.67 -11.70
C VAL A 148 0.15 -6.17 -11.75
N GLU A 149 1.10 -5.72 -10.95
CA GLU A 149 1.58 -4.34 -10.91
C GLU A 149 2.10 -3.86 -12.28
N ASP A 150 2.79 -4.74 -13.03
CA ASP A 150 3.30 -4.45 -14.38
C ASP A 150 2.17 -4.21 -15.39
N LEU A 151 0.97 -4.77 -15.12
CA LEU A 151 -0.20 -4.61 -15.98
C LEU A 151 -0.92 -3.26 -15.81
N LEU A 152 -0.71 -2.58 -14.70
CA LEU A 152 -1.33 -1.28 -14.46
C LEU A 152 -0.72 -0.18 -15.30
N GLY A 153 0.49 -0.39 -15.82
CA GLY A 153 1.18 0.56 -16.69
C GLY A 153 1.42 1.92 -16.03
N ARG A 154 1.63 1.94 -14.72
CA ARG A 154 1.93 3.19 -14.00
C ARG A 154 3.39 3.55 -14.14
N GLU A 155 3.66 4.82 -14.43
CA GLU A 155 5.03 5.33 -14.33
C GLU A 155 5.48 5.33 -12.87
N PRO A 156 6.77 5.01 -12.61
CA PRO A 156 7.33 5.11 -11.27
C PRO A 156 7.11 6.51 -10.70
N ILE A 157 6.61 6.60 -9.49
CA ILE A 157 6.39 7.88 -8.83
C ILE A 157 7.72 8.56 -8.52
N LYS A 158 7.70 9.90 -8.54
CA LYS A 158 8.83 10.72 -8.13
C LYS A 158 8.48 11.39 -6.80
N VAL A 159 9.29 11.13 -5.78
CA VAL A 159 9.23 11.80 -4.48
C VAL A 159 10.56 12.50 -4.21
N ASN A 160 10.53 13.55 -3.41
CA ASN A 160 11.75 14.23 -3.00
C ASN A 160 12.37 13.48 -1.82
N MET A 161 13.30 12.56 -2.13
CA MET A 161 13.97 11.73 -1.14
C MET A 161 14.78 12.54 -0.12
N ASP A 162 15.33 13.69 -0.53
CA ASP A 162 16.12 14.54 0.36
C ASP A 162 15.23 15.22 1.41
N GLU A 163 14.06 15.71 1.03
CA GLU A 163 13.09 16.28 1.97
C GLU A 163 12.60 15.23 2.97
N ILE A 164 12.25 14.03 2.50
CA ILE A 164 11.84 12.91 3.35
C ILE A 164 12.97 12.54 4.31
N PHE A 165 14.21 12.45 3.81
CA PHE A 165 15.38 12.13 4.64
C PHE A 165 15.58 13.17 5.74
N GLN A 166 15.56 14.47 5.42
CA GLN A 166 15.71 15.55 6.40
C GLN A 166 14.59 15.54 7.44
N TYR A 167 13.37 15.19 7.02
CA TYR A 167 12.21 15.14 7.89
C TYR A 167 12.27 13.99 8.91
N LEU A 168 12.79 12.81 8.52
CA LEU A 168 12.80 11.59 9.34
C LEU A 168 14.10 11.40 10.13
N LYS A 169 15.22 11.94 9.64
CA LYS A 169 16.54 11.75 10.23
C LYS A 169 16.60 12.21 11.68
N GLY A 170 17.10 11.36 12.54
CA GLY A 170 17.32 11.67 13.96
C GLY A 170 16.04 11.80 14.79
N LYS A 171 14.86 11.46 14.24
CA LYS A 171 13.56 11.49 14.92
C LYS A 171 13.22 10.15 15.55
N THR A 172 12.50 10.19 16.67
CA THR A 172 11.81 9.04 17.23
C THR A 172 10.44 8.93 16.56
N ILE A 173 10.18 7.81 15.88
CA ILE A 173 9.00 7.65 15.03
C ILE A 173 8.18 6.46 15.51
N LEU A 174 6.90 6.68 15.76
CA LEU A 174 5.93 5.66 16.13
C LEU A 174 5.04 5.31 14.93
N VAL A 175 4.94 4.04 14.60
CA VAL A 175 4.01 3.51 13.60
C VAL A 175 3.02 2.59 14.30
N THR A 176 1.75 3.00 14.40
CA THR A 176 0.68 2.14 14.91
C THR A 176 0.08 1.33 13.77
N GLY A 177 -0.30 0.08 14.02
CA GLY A 177 -0.67 -0.85 12.96
C GLY A 177 0.53 -1.23 12.09
N GLY A 178 1.74 -1.24 12.70
CA GLY A 178 3.01 -1.41 11.99
C GLY A 178 3.25 -2.81 11.42
N GLY A 179 2.48 -3.83 11.82
CA GLY A 179 2.46 -5.15 11.21
C GLY A 179 1.51 -5.26 10.00
N GLY A 180 0.63 -4.26 9.79
CA GLY A 180 -0.27 -4.21 8.64
C GLY A 180 0.46 -3.92 7.32
N SER A 181 -0.25 -4.06 6.18
CA SER A 181 0.35 -3.87 4.85
C SER A 181 0.96 -2.48 4.64
N ILE A 182 0.26 -1.41 5.05
CA ILE A 182 0.77 -0.03 4.97
C ILE A 182 1.78 0.24 6.07
N GLY A 183 1.48 -0.17 7.31
CA GLY A 183 2.35 0.07 8.45
C GLY A 183 3.72 -0.59 8.32
N SER A 184 3.79 -1.83 7.84
CA SER A 184 5.06 -2.53 7.61
C SER A 184 5.92 -1.86 6.53
N GLU A 185 5.29 -1.36 5.48
CA GLU A 185 6.00 -0.63 4.43
C GLU A 185 6.46 0.76 4.92
N LEU A 186 5.65 1.46 5.73
CA LEU A 186 6.10 2.67 6.44
C LEU A 186 7.37 2.36 7.25
N CYS A 187 7.36 1.27 8.03
CA CYS A 187 8.52 0.86 8.82
C CYS A 187 9.75 0.55 7.94
N ARG A 188 9.58 -0.10 6.78
CA ARG A 188 10.68 -0.38 5.84
C ARG A 188 11.30 0.89 5.28
N GLN A 189 10.46 1.81 4.82
CA GLN A 189 10.95 3.06 4.23
C GLN A 189 11.56 3.97 5.31
N ILE A 190 10.92 4.14 6.45
CA ILE A 190 11.45 4.93 7.58
C ILE A 190 12.80 4.38 8.03
N ALA A 191 12.96 3.07 8.15
CA ALA A 191 14.21 2.44 8.56
C ALA A 191 15.40 2.79 7.66
N SER A 192 15.16 3.04 6.36
CA SER A 192 16.20 3.44 5.41
C SER A 192 16.67 4.90 5.55
N HIS A 193 15.95 5.73 6.36
CA HIS A 193 16.21 7.15 6.52
C HIS A 193 16.90 7.52 7.85
N ASN A 194 17.56 6.56 8.51
CA ASN A 194 18.32 6.76 9.74
C ASN A 194 17.55 7.50 10.85
N PRO A 195 16.38 7.00 11.28
CA PRO A 195 15.67 7.56 12.42
C PRO A 195 16.50 7.37 13.70
N LYS A 196 16.30 8.23 14.71
CA LYS A 196 16.88 8.04 16.05
C LYS A 196 16.35 6.74 16.67
N GLN A 197 15.06 6.49 16.51
CA GLN A 197 14.38 5.28 16.96
C GLN A 197 13.13 5.03 16.11
N LEU A 198 12.87 3.78 15.76
CA LEU A 198 11.63 3.32 15.15
C LEU A 198 10.86 2.45 16.15
N ILE A 199 9.61 2.81 16.40
CA ILE A 199 8.72 2.09 17.31
C ILE A 199 7.56 1.53 16.49
N ILE A 200 7.40 0.23 16.52
CA ILE A 200 6.27 -0.49 15.92
C ILE A 200 5.29 -0.82 17.05
N PHE A 201 4.03 -0.40 16.88
CA PHE A 201 2.95 -0.72 17.80
C PHE A 201 1.82 -1.41 17.06
N ASP A 202 1.52 -2.65 17.42
CA ASP A 202 0.48 -3.44 16.77
C ASP A 202 -0.24 -4.34 17.78
N ILE A 203 -1.49 -4.68 17.49
CA ILE A 203 -2.25 -5.65 18.29
C ILE A 203 -1.94 -7.09 17.88
N TYR A 204 -1.53 -7.31 16.61
CA TYR A 204 -1.28 -8.63 16.05
C TYR A 204 0.22 -8.98 16.07
N GLU A 205 0.60 -9.86 17.01
CA GLU A 205 1.99 -10.18 17.30
C GLU A 205 2.73 -10.82 16.12
N ASN A 206 2.09 -11.72 15.35
CA ASN A 206 2.79 -12.45 14.29
C ASN A 206 3.29 -11.51 13.20
N ASN A 207 2.44 -10.62 12.71
CA ASN A 207 2.85 -9.65 11.69
C ASN A 207 3.90 -8.64 12.24
N ALA A 208 3.77 -8.27 13.52
CA ALA A 208 4.76 -7.40 14.18
C ALA A 208 6.11 -8.11 14.33
N TYR A 209 6.11 -9.40 14.62
CA TYR A 209 7.31 -10.22 14.67
C TYR A 209 7.98 -10.36 13.30
N ASP A 210 7.20 -10.63 12.26
CA ASP A 210 7.73 -10.79 10.89
C ASP A 210 8.49 -9.54 10.42
N ILE A 211 7.88 -8.35 10.59
CA ILE A 211 8.54 -7.09 10.22
C ILE A 211 9.75 -6.80 11.13
N GLU A 212 9.72 -7.16 12.40
CA GLU A 212 10.87 -7.04 13.29
C GLU A 212 12.07 -7.85 12.78
N GLN A 213 11.84 -9.14 12.43
CA GLN A 213 12.91 -10.02 11.94
C GLN A 213 13.47 -9.51 10.62
N GLU A 214 12.61 -9.03 9.72
CA GLU A 214 13.03 -8.44 8.45
C GLU A 214 13.94 -7.23 8.67
N LEU A 215 13.51 -6.26 9.48
CA LEU A 215 14.24 -5.02 9.72
C LEU A 215 15.54 -5.24 10.47
N LYS A 216 15.58 -6.09 11.49
CA LYS A 216 16.81 -6.45 12.22
C LYS A 216 17.86 -7.11 11.32
N ARG A 217 17.42 -7.95 10.37
CA ARG A 217 18.31 -8.58 9.39
C ARG A 217 18.90 -7.57 8.42
N LYS A 218 18.08 -6.60 7.96
CA LYS A 218 18.47 -5.64 6.94
C LYS A 218 19.25 -4.44 7.50
N TYR A 219 18.89 -3.97 8.70
CA TYR A 219 19.44 -2.77 9.33
C TYR A 219 19.94 -3.10 10.74
N LYS A 220 21.23 -3.52 10.84
CA LYS A 220 21.81 -4.02 12.10
C LYS A 220 21.91 -2.95 13.20
N ASP A 221 22.08 -1.69 12.81
CA ASP A 221 22.27 -0.56 13.73
C ASP A 221 20.98 0.20 14.02
N LEU A 222 19.83 -0.25 13.49
CA LEU A 222 18.54 0.38 13.71
C LEU A 222 18.09 0.21 15.16
N ASN A 223 17.87 1.33 15.87
CA ASN A 223 17.23 1.31 17.18
C ASN A 223 15.73 1.03 17.00
N LEU A 224 15.38 -0.25 16.97
CA LEU A 224 14.03 -0.75 16.74
C LEU A 224 13.40 -1.22 18.05
N LYS A 225 12.17 -0.78 18.30
CA LYS A 225 11.28 -1.30 19.35
C LYS A 225 10.00 -1.83 18.73
N VAL A 226 9.60 -3.03 19.11
CA VAL A 226 8.30 -3.62 18.74
C VAL A 226 7.51 -3.83 20.01
N LEU A 227 6.30 -3.28 20.04
CA LEU A 227 5.43 -3.26 21.20
C LEU A 227 4.05 -3.80 20.79
N ILE A 228 3.56 -4.76 21.57
CA ILE A 228 2.22 -5.30 21.36
C ILE A 228 1.22 -4.58 22.25
N GLY A 229 0.09 -4.17 21.64
CA GLY A 229 -0.98 -3.49 22.35
C GLY A 229 -2.05 -2.98 21.40
N SER A 230 -3.19 -2.61 21.96
CA SER A 230 -4.32 -2.02 21.23
C SER A 230 -4.30 -0.50 21.34
N VAL A 231 -4.60 0.20 20.23
CA VAL A 231 -4.82 1.66 20.23
C VAL A 231 -6.07 2.06 21.04
N ARG A 232 -6.92 1.10 21.39
CA ARG A 232 -8.09 1.28 22.25
C ARG A 232 -7.71 1.39 23.73
N ASP A 233 -6.52 0.89 24.11
CA ASP A 233 -6.03 0.87 25.49
C ASP A 233 -5.28 2.18 25.80
N SER A 234 -5.96 3.07 26.53
CA SER A 234 -5.42 4.37 26.93
C SER A 234 -4.15 4.25 27.78
N ARG A 235 -4.11 3.28 28.73
CA ARG A 235 -2.94 3.07 29.59
C ARG A 235 -1.74 2.68 28.78
N ARG A 236 -1.92 1.69 27.89
CA ARG A 236 -0.83 1.20 27.05
C ARG A 236 -0.29 2.29 26.12
N ILE A 237 -1.19 3.06 25.49
CA ILE A 237 -0.80 4.19 24.62
C ILE A 237 -0.05 5.26 25.43
N ASN A 238 -0.59 5.70 26.58
CA ASN A 238 0.08 6.69 27.43
C ASN A 238 1.47 6.23 27.86
N MET A 239 1.63 4.96 28.32
CA MET A 239 2.95 4.41 28.68
C MET A 239 3.94 4.45 27.52
N VAL A 240 3.51 4.14 26.29
CA VAL A 240 4.37 4.19 25.10
C VAL A 240 4.83 5.62 24.82
N PHE A 241 3.91 6.58 24.84
CA PHE A 241 4.26 7.98 24.59
C PHE A 241 5.12 8.57 25.71
N GLU A 242 4.83 8.26 26.96
CA GLU A 242 5.61 8.70 28.13
C GLU A 242 7.04 8.14 28.10
N GLN A 243 7.20 6.87 27.74
CA GLN A 243 8.51 6.22 27.74
C GLN A 243 9.38 6.64 26.57
N TYR A 244 8.79 6.81 25.38
CA TYR A 244 9.56 6.96 24.14
C TYR A 244 9.53 8.35 23.53
N HIS A 245 8.58 9.22 23.93
CA HIS A 245 8.41 10.59 23.41
C HIS A 245 8.55 10.66 21.88
N PRO A 246 7.67 10.00 21.11
CA PRO A 246 7.78 10.02 19.65
C PRO A 246 7.63 11.44 19.09
N ASP A 247 8.54 11.83 18.22
CA ASP A 247 8.48 13.09 17.48
C ASP A 247 7.40 13.07 16.40
N ILE A 248 7.28 11.92 15.72
CA ILE A 248 6.36 11.73 14.59
C ILE A 248 5.56 10.45 14.80
N VAL A 249 4.26 10.53 14.56
CA VAL A 249 3.33 9.39 14.66
C VAL A 249 2.68 9.15 13.31
N TYR A 250 2.85 7.95 12.76
CA TYR A 250 2.08 7.44 11.64
C TYR A 250 1.01 6.48 12.16
N HIS A 251 -0.25 6.90 12.06
CA HIS A 251 -1.38 6.13 12.59
C HIS A 251 -2.05 5.33 11.48
N ALA A 252 -1.63 4.05 11.33
CA ALA A 252 -2.15 3.11 10.34
C ALA A 252 -3.02 1.99 10.96
N ALA A 253 -3.20 1.98 12.28
CA ALA A 253 -4.05 1.02 12.98
C ALA A 253 -5.52 1.30 12.68
N ALA A 254 -6.19 0.38 11.97
CA ALA A 254 -7.62 0.47 11.67
C ALA A 254 -8.20 -0.87 11.23
N HIS A 255 -9.48 -1.10 11.51
CA HIS A 255 -10.29 -2.11 10.83
C HIS A 255 -10.72 -1.58 9.46
N LYS A 256 -10.50 -2.34 8.38
CA LYS A 256 -10.68 -1.86 6.99
C LYS A 256 -11.67 -2.68 6.15
N HIS A 257 -12.06 -3.88 6.62
CA HIS A 257 -12.93 -4.76 5.85
C HIS A 257 -14.39 -4.31 5.93
N VAL A 258 -14.91 -3.75 4.84
CA VAL A 258 -16.27 -3.21 4.78
C VAL A 258 -17.31 -4.23 5.25
N PRO A 259 -17.38 -5.48 4.73
CA PRO A 259 -18.43 -6.41 5.15
C PRO A 259 -18.38 -6.76 6.64
N LEU A 260 -17.19 -6.83 7.24
CA LEU A 260 -17.05 -7.13 8.67
C LEU A 260 -17.46 -5.95 9.55
N MET A 261 -17.25 -4.72 9.08
CA MET A 261 -17.62 -3.53 9.83
C MET A 261 -19.13 -3.26 9.72
N GLU A 262 -19.78 -3.61 8.62
CA GLU A 262 -21.24 -3.58 8.51
C GLU A 262 -21.92 -4.51 9.53
N THR A 263 -21.34 -5.67 9.80
CA THR A 263 -21.84 -6.60 10.82
C THR A 263 -21.36 -6.28 12.24
N SER A 264 -20.38 -5.40 12.39
CA SER A 264 -19.77 -5.04 13.68
C SER A 264 -19.49 -3.54 13.78
N PRO A 265 -20.52 -2.67 13.65
CA PRO A 265 -20.34 -1.23 13.55
C PRO A 265 -19.73 -0.62 14.82
N ASN A 266 -20.11 -1.11 16.00
CA ASN A 266 -19.54 -0.66 17.27
C ASN A 266 -18.01 -0.88 17.32
N GLU A 267 -17.51 -2.00 16.77
CA GLU A 267 -16.07 -2.28 16.73
C GLU A 267 -15.33 -1.34 15.77
N ALA A 268 -15.97 -0.92 14.66
CA ALA A 268 -15.42 0.12 13.79
C ALA A 268 -15.22 1.44 14.55
N ILE A 269 -16.22 1.86 15.34
CA ILE A 269 -16.12 3.08 16.14
C ILE A 269 -15.08 2.95 17.24
N LYS A 270 -15.13 1.90 18.07
CA LYS A 270 -14.15 1.68 19.16
C LYS A 270 -12.71 1.67 18.63
N ASN A 271 -12.45 0.94 17.55
CA ASN A 271 -11.08 0.79 17.06
C ASN A 271 -10.62 1.97 16.22
N ASN A 272 -11.41 2.36 15.20
CA ASN A 272 -10.97 3.38 14.27
C ASN A 272 -11.08 4.77 14.89
N VAL A 273 -12.26 5.14 15.40
CA VAL A 273 -12.53 6.51 15.87
C VAL A 273 -11.91 6.76 17.23
N ILE A 274 -12.29 5.95 18.25
CA ILE A 274 -11.81 6.15 19.61
C ILE A 274 -10.32 5.79 19.74
N GLY A 275 -9.85 4.77 19.01
CA GLY A 275 -8.43 4.45 18.93
C GLY A 275 -7.60 5.60 18.33
N THR A 276 -8.10 6.25 17.27
CA THR A 276 -7.48 7.46 16.68
C THR A 276 -7.47 8.61 17.69
N TYR A 277 -8.61 8.87 18.36
CA TYR A 277 -8.72 9.92 19.38
C TYR A 277 -7.67 9.73 20.50
N LYS A 278 -7.62 8.53 21.11
CA LYS A 278 -6.69 8.22 22.19
C LYS A 278 -5.23 8.38 21.79
N THR A 279 -4.88 7.93 20.58
CA THR A 279 -3.52 8.03 20.06
C THR A 279 -3.16 9.49 19.74
N ALA A 280 -4.09 10.26 19.15
CA ALA A 280 -3.92 11.68 18.84
C ALA A 280 -3.83 12.53 20.12
N TYR A 281 -4.66 12.23 21.13
CA TYR A 281 -4.58 12.87 22.44
C TYR A 281 -3.22 12.64 23.10
N ALA A 282 -2.71 11.39 23.10
CA ALA A 282 -1.39 11.09 23.66
C ALA A 282 -0.28 11.82 22.89
N ALA A 283 -0.39 11.94 21.57
CA ALA A 283 0.57 12.72 20.76
C ALA A 283 0.61 14.19 21.20
N MET A 284 -0.53 14.81 21.46
CA MET A 284 -0.62 16.17 21.98
C MET A 284 -0.03 16.26 23.39
N LYS A 285 -0.46 15.38 24.29
CA LYS A 285 -0.06 15.37 25.71
C LYS A 285 1.45 15.25 25.89
N TYR A 286 2.10 14.41 25.09
CA TYR A 286 3.54 14.13 25.20
C TYR A 286 4.38 14.89 24.16
N GLY A 287 3.80 15.88 23.47
CA GLY A 287 4.52 16.86 22.67
C GLY A 287 5.07 16.34 21.35
N ALA A 288 4.42 15.37 20.72
CA ALA A 288 4.77 14.96 19.37
C ALA A 288 4.68 16.14 18.40
N GLN A 289 5.61 16.23 17.47
CA GLN A 289 5.65 17.32 16.49
C GLN A 289 4.57 17.13 15.42
N ARG A 290 4.32 15.88 15.01
CA ARG A 290 3.40 15.56 13.93
C ARG A 290 2.67 14.24 14.12
N PHE A 291 1.40 14.26 13.77
CA PHE A 291 0.53 13.09 13.72
C PHE A 291 -0.06 12.95 12.32
N VAL A 292 0.21 11.83 11.65
CA VAL A 292 -0.26 11.53 10.29
C VAL A 292 -1.22 10.36 10.33
N LEU A 293 -2.49 10.63 10.05
CA LEU A 293 -3.53 9.61 9.94
C LEU A 293 -3.52 8.98 8.54
N ILE A 294 -3.47 7.68 8.45
CA ILE A 294 -3.73 6.95 7.21
C ILE A 294 -5.24 6.84 7.01
N SER A 295 -5.76 7.52 5.96
CA SER A 295 -7.17 7.52 5.59
C SER A 295 -7.41 6.85 4.24
N THR A 296 -8.61 6.95 3.70
CA THR A 296 -9.06 6.24 2.51
C THR A 296 -10.01 7.09 1.66
N ASP A 297 -10.09 6.79 0.36
CA ASP A 297 -11.11 7.30 -0.56
C ASP A 297 -12.56 7.02 -0.08
N LYS A 298 -12.76 5.95 0.69
CA LYS A 298 -14.08 5.55 1.24
C LYS A 298 -14.60 6.49 2.33
N ALA A 299 -13.76 7.40 2.85
CA ALA A 299 -14.19 8.48 3.74
C ALA A 299 -14.94 9.61 3.00
N VAL A 300 -14.90 9.61 1.65
CA VAL A 300 -15.61 10.56 0.78
C VAL A 300 -17.02 10.06 0.53
N ASN A 301 -18.03 10.85 0.89
CA ASN A 301 -19.46 10.46 0.78
C ASN A 301 -19.65 8.97 1.17
N PRO A 302 -19.37 8.58 2.42
CA PRO A 302 -19.35 7.18 2.79
C PRO A 302 -20.72 6.52 2.60
N THR A 303 -20.73 5.28 2.11
CA THR A 303 -21.92 4.44 1.95
C THR A 303 -21.88 3.23 2.89
N ASN A 304 -20.88 3.16 3.73
CA ASN A 304 -20.66 2.07 4.68
C ASN A 304 -20.01 2.60 5.97
N ILE A 305 -20.21 1.84 7.07
CA ILE A 305 -19.75 2.25 8.40
C ILE A 305 -18.22 2.34 8.50
N MET A 306 -17.47 1.51 7.76
CA MET A 306 -16.02 1.60 7.72
C MET A 306 -15.56 2.95 7.14
N GLY A 307 -16.14 3.36 6.01
CA GLY A 307 -15.87 4.67 5.40
C GLY A 307 -16.28 5.82 6.31
N ALA A 308 -17.47 5.75 6.93
CA ALA A 308 -17.95 6.74 7.88
C ALA A 308 -17.04 6.82 9.12
N SER A 309 -16.58 5.69 9.66
CA SER A 309 -15.59 5.68 10.77
C SER A 309 -14.28 6.36 10.40
N LYS A 310 -13.81 6.22 9.16
CA LYS A 310 -12.60 6.93 8.68
C LYS A 310 -12.85 8.42 8.52
N ARG A 311 -14.05 8.83 8.07
CA ARG A 311 -14.42 10.25 8.06
C ARG A 311 -14.43 10.84 9.46
N LEU A 312 -14.99 10.14 10.45
CA LEU A 312 -14.92 10.54 11.86
C LEU A 312 -13.48 10.65 12.36
N CYS A 313 -12.58 9.74 11.95
CA CYS A 313 -11.15 9.87 12.28
C CYS A 313 -10.53 11.15 11.72
N GLU A 314 -10.90 11.56 10.50
CA GLU A 314 -10.44 12.81 9.91
C GLU A 314 -10.98 14.02 10.68
N MET A 315 -12.26 14.00 11.10
CA MET A 315 -12.84 15.05 11.95
C MET A 315 -12.12 15.11 13.31
N VAL A 316 -11.77 13.99 13.91
CA VAL A 316 -10.92 13.93 15.13
C VAL A 316 -9.59 14.63 14.89
N VAL A 317 -8.88 14.29 13.81
CA VAL A 317 -7.58 14.87 13.47
C VAL A 317 -7.67 16.39 13.25
N GLN A 318 -8.70 16.85 12.54
CA GLN A 318 -8.95 18.29 12.32
C GLN A 318 -9.27 19.01 13.63
N SER A 319 -10.10 18.42 14.51
CA SER A 319 -10.39 18.98 15.83
C SER A 319 -9.16 19.06 16.72
N MET A 320 -8.35 18.00 16.75
CA MET A 320 -7.09 17.97 17.49
C MET A 320 -6.11 19.06 17.02
N ASP A 321 -6.02 19.28 15.71
CA ASP A 321 -5.17 20.34 15.16
C ASP A 321 -5.66 21.74 15.57
N ALA A 322 -6.96 22.01 15.46
CA ALA A 322 -7.56 23.28 15.86
C ALA A 322 -7.34 23.55 17.36
N ILE A 323 -7.55 22.55 18.21
CA ILE A 323 -7.37 22.63 19.67
C ILE A 323 -5.89 22.80 20.01
N SER A 324 -4.99 22.05 19.37
CA SER A 324 -3.55 22.16 19.58
C SER A 324 -3.03 23.55 19.26
N LYS A 325 -3.48 24.14 18.14
CA LYS A 325 -3.13 25.50 17.73
C LYS A 325 -3.70 26.58 18.66
N ALA A 326 -4.93 26.36 19.16
CA ALA A 326 -5.60 27.27 20.09
C ALA A 326 -5.11 27.12 21.54
N GLY A 327 -4.42 26.05 21.88
CA GLY A 327 -4.04 25.71 23.26
C GLY A 327 -5.22 25.34 24.16
N ARG A 328 -6.39 24.96 23.60
CA ARG A 328 -7.65 24.72 24.28
C ARG A 328 -7.86 23.22 24.61
N ILE A 329 -6.90 22.60 25.30
CA ILE A 329 -6.94 21.19 25.70
C ILE A 329 -8.16 20.91 26.63
N ASP A 330 -8.62 21.93 27.32
CA ASP A 330 -9.81 21.90 28.18
C ASP A 330 -11.11 21.51 27.45
N LEU A 331 -11.14 21.63 26.12
CA LEU A 331 -12.29 21.22 25.31
C LEU A 331 -12.33 19.70 24.98
N LEU A 332 -11.23 18.98 25.22
CA LEU A 332 -11.16 17.58 24.86
C LEU A 332 -11.94 16.70 25.85
N PRO A 333 -12.92 15.89 25.39
CA PRO A 333 -13.65 14.96 26.24
C PRO A 333 -12.73 13.87 26.79
N PHE A 334 -13.07 13.41 27.99
CA PHE A 334 -12.31 12.36 28.65
C PHE A 334 -12.79 10.96 28.20
N LEU A 335 -12.23 10.46 27.08
CA LEU A 335 -12.61 9.17 26.48
C LEU A 335 -11.72 8.01 26.94
N HIS A 336 -11.14 8.11 28.15
CA HIS A 336 -10.12 7.16 28.58
C HIS A 336 -10.63 6.01 29.43
N ALA A 337 -11.86 6.11 29.95
CA ALA A 337 -12.45 5.07 30.77
C ALA A 337 -12.65 3.77 29.97
N HIS A 338 -12.05 2.67 30.46
CA HIS A 338 -12.50 1.34 30.08
C HIS A 338 -13.82 1.08 30.81
N MET A 339 -14.93 1.33 30.13
CA MET A 339 -16.26 1.05 30.66
C MET A 339 -16.57 -0.47 30.68
N ASP A 340 -15.55 -1.32 30.70
CA ASP A 340 -15.72 -2.75 30.48
C ASP A 340 -16.26 -3.51 31.70
N LYS A 341 -16.29 -2.93 32.91
CA LYS A 341 -16.93 -3.60 34.08
C LYS A 341 -17.35 -2.60 35.12
N VAL A 342 -18.63 -2.58 35.41
CA VAL A 342 -19.15 -2.18 36.71
C VAL A 342 -18.94 -3.38 37.66
N ILE A 343 -17.96 -3.32 38.54
CA ILE A 343 -17.78 -4.28 39.62
C ILE A 343 -18.35 -3.61 40.87
N ASP A 344 -19.37 -4.20 41.47
CA ASP A 344 -20.03 -3.74 42.67
C ASP A 344 -20.55 -2.30 42.66
N GLY A 345 -21.10 -1.86 41.51
CA GLY A 345 -21.67 -0.52 41.39
C GLY A 345 -20.61 0.62 41.25
N GLN A 346 -19.34 0.29 41.19
CA GLN A 346 -18.25 1.21 40.89
C GLN A 346 -17.65 0.89 39.52
N LEU A 347 -17.47 1.92 38.70
CA LEU A 347 -16.70 1.82 37.45
C LEU A 347 -15.26 1.40 37.80
N ALA A 348 -14.82 0.23 37.31
CA ALA A 348 -13.43 -0.16 37.34
C ALA A 348 -12.66 0.72 36.34
N GLY A 349 -12.48 1.98 36.67
CA GLY A 349 -11.74 2.97 35.89
C GLY A 349 -10.24 2.77 35.97
N ASP A 350 -9.53 3.39 35.05
CA ASP A 350 -8.07 3.59 35.10
C ASP A 350 -7.71 4.25 36.46
N PRO A 351 -6.62 3.86 37.17
CA PRO A 351 -6.15 4.59 38.33
C PRO A 351 -5.98 6.09 38.13
N LEU A 352 -5.80 6.55 36.91
CA LEU A 352 -5.85 7.98 36.56
C LEU A 352 -7.28 8.55 36.61
N ASP A 353 -8.32 7.75 36.44
CA ASP A 353 -9.72 8.15 36.56
C ASP A 353 -10.11 8.37 38.03
N HIS A 354 -9.50 7.63 38.96
CA HIS A 354 -9.71 7.81 40.40
C HIS A 354 -9.13 9.13 40.92
N MET A 355 -8.05 9.64 40.30
CA MET A 355 -7.51 10.97 40.66
C MET A 355 -8.44 12.14 40.21
N ALA A 356 -9.26 11.93 39.21
CA ALA A 356 -10.30 12.89 38.79
C ALA A 356 -11.55 12.80 39.67
N ALA A 357 -11.88 11.60 40.20
CA ALA A 357 -13.05 11.37 41.05
C ALA A 357 -12.83 11.89 42.51
N ASP A 358 -11.59 11.97 42.99
CA ASP A 358 -11.25 12.45 44.33
C ASP A 358 -11.17 13.99 44.42
N GLY A 359 -11.93 14.73 43.61
CA GLY A 359 -12.14 16.17 43.78
C GLY A 359 -10.99 17.05 43.32
N MET A 360 -10.03 16.53 42.58
CA MET A 360 -9.11 17.37 41.78
C MET A 360 -9.89 18.01 40.64
N SER A 361 -10.27 19.26 40.83
CA SER A 361 -10.84 20.11 39.82
C SER A 361 -9.99 20.01 38.55
N ALA A 362 -10.62 20.02 37.37
CA ALA A 362 -9.95 20.10 36.06
C ALA A 362 -8.92 21.26 35.97
N LYS A 363 -8.90 22.14 36.94
CA LYS A 363 -7.91 23.23 37.10
C LYS A 363 -6.57 22.77 37.66
N ASP A 364 -6.49 21.65 38.40
CA ASP A 364 -5.23 21.15 38.98
C ASP A 364 -4.53 20.10 38.12
N SER A 365 -5.22 19.56 37.10
CA SER A 365 -4.62 18.73 36.07
C SER A 365 -4.01 19.56 34.92
N THR A 366 -3.67 20.80 35.13
CA THR A 366 -2.70 21.53 34.31
C THR A 366 -1.36 20.82 34.42
N ILE A 367 -1.26 19.65 33.74
CA ILE A 367 0.03 19.06 33.41
C ILE A 367 0.79 20.18 32.76
N ASN A 368 1.89 20.54 33.36
CA ASN A 368 2.73 21.64 32.98
C ASN A 368 3.34 21.32 31.61
N ILE A 369 2.52 21.48 30.53
CA ILE A 369 2.91 21.29 29.12
C ILE A 369 4.04 22.28 28.79
N GLU A 370 4.18 23.35 29.56
CA GLU A 370 5.30 24.29 29.42
C GLU A 370 6.66 23.67 29.75
N SER A 371 6.74 22.64 30.61
CA SER A 371 8.02 22.00 30.98
C SER A 371 8.54 21.01 29.93
N THR A 372 7.69 20.50 29.03
CA THR A 372 8.05 19.56 27.97
C THR A 372 8.09 20.21 26.59
N ARG A 373 7.61 21.43 26.44
CA ARG A 373 7.70 22.18 25.18
C ARG A 373 9.16 22.56 24.89
N ASN A 374 9.70 21.95 23.85
CA ASN A 374 10.83 22.54 23.15
C ASN A 374 10.39 23.95 22.69
N LYS A 375 11.06 25.01 23.11
CA LYS A 375 10.62 26.43 23.01
C LYS A 375 10.27 26.91 21.59
N ASP A 376 10.48 26.07 20.56
CA ASP A 376 10.27 26.42 19.16
C ASP A 376 9.04 25.74 18.50
N HIS A 377 8.29 24.86 19.21
CA HIS A 377 7.15 24.14 18.62
C HIS A 377 5.79 24.68 19.09
N LYS A 378 5.03 25.23 18.15
CA LYS A 378 3.65 25.73 18.31
C LYS A 378 2.59 24.60 18.39
N GLY A 379 2.80 23.55 19.18
CA GLY A 379 1.86 22.43 19.32
C GLY A 379 2.04 21.32 18.29
N THR A 380 1.29 20.22 18.46
CA THR A 380 1.29 19.07 17.54
C THR A 380 0.52 19.40 16.27
N GLN A 381 1.08 19.12 15.10
CA GLN A 381 0.41 19.25 13.80
C GLN A 381 -0.26 17.94 13.44
N TYR A 382 -1.55 17.99 13.10
CA TYR A 382 -2.35 16.83 12.76
C TYR A 382 -2.78 16.88 11.30
N VAL A 383 -2.56 15.81 10.56
CA VAL A 383 -2.97 15.69 9.15
C VAL A 383 -3.49 14.30 8.83
N ALA A 384 -4.28 14.20 7.78
CA ALA A 384 -4.74 12.94 7.23
C ALA A 384 -4.27 12.79 5.78
N VAL A 385 -4.03 11.54 5.34
CA VAL A 385 -3.66 11.23 3.95
C VAL A 385 -4.65 10.20 3.40
N ARG A 386 -5.41 10.60 2.38
CA ARG A 386 -6.38 9.76 1.66
C ARG A 386 -5.74 9.12 0.43
N PHE A 387 -5.94 7.84 0.26
CA PHE A 387 -5.66 7.13 -0.98
C PHE A 387 -6.63 5.96 -1.15
N GLY A 388 -6.72 5.44 -2.39
CA GLY A 388 -7.61 4.35 -2.74
C GLY A 388 -7.03 2.97 -2.42
N ASN A 389 -7.36 1.97 -3.26
CA ASN A 389 -6.91 0.62 -2.99
C ASN A 389 -5.41 0.47 -3.28
N VAL A 390 -4.76 -0.38 -2.49
CA VAL A 390 -3.37 -0.76 -2.71
C VAL A 390 -3.27 -2.24 -3.11
N LEU A 391 -2.41 -2.51 -4.10
CA LEU A 391 -2.22 -3.84 -4.66
C LEU A 391 -1.60 -4.78 -3.64
N GLY A 392 -2.09 -6.02 -3.62
CA GLY A 392 -1.50 -7.09 -2.82
C GLY A 392 -1.64 -6.92 -1.30
N SER A 393 -2.45 -5.95 -0.82
CA SER A 393 -2.70 -5.81 0.62
C SER A 393 -3.50 -6.99 1.17
N ASN A 394 -3.26 -7.36 2.44
CA ASN A 394 -3.94 -8.47 3.10
C ASN A 394 -5.47 -8.36 2.98
N GLY A 395 -6.11 -9.44 2.53
CA GLY A 395 -7.56 -9.52 2.33
C GLY A 395 -8.10 -8.65 1.19
N SER A 396 -7.25 -8.13 0.29
CA SER A 396 -7.67 -7.43 -0.92
C SER A 396 -8.04 -8.39 -2.06
N VAL A 397 -8.57 -7.84 -3.14
CA VAL A 397 -9.12 -8.58 -4.28
C VAL A 397 -8.08 -9.49 -4.96
N ILE A 398 -6.83 -9.07 -5.11
CA ILE A 398 -5.79 -9.84 -5.80
C ILE A 398 -5.43 -11.13 -5.05
N PRO A 399 -5.10 -11.12 -3.75
CA PRO A 399 -4.91 -12.35 -2.99
C PRO A 399 -6.14 -13.27 -2.99
N LEU A 400 -7.35 -12.72 -3.01
CA LEU A 400 -8.57 -13.50 -3.12
C LEU A 400 -8.64 -14.21 -4.47
N PHE A 401 -8.46 -13.50 -5.57
CA PHE A 401 -8.49 -14.08 -6.92
C PHE A 401 -7.42 -15.15 -7.11
N ARG A 402 -6.19 -14.94 -6.62
CA ARG A 402 -5.15 -15.96 -6.66
C ARG A 402 -5.56 -17.25 -5.97
N LYS A 403 -6.12 -17.16 -4.75
CA LYS A 403 -6.61 -18.34 -4.03
C LYS A 403 -7.75 -19.05 -4.76
N GLN A 404 -8.66 -18.28 -5.40
CA GLN A 404 -9.74 -18.87 -6.19
C GLN A 404 -9.22 -19.57 -7.44
N ILE A 405 -8.24 -18.99 -8.14
CA ILE A 405 -7.58 -19.60 -9.30
C ILE A 405 -6.84 -20.87 -8.89
N GLU A 406 -6.06 -20.84 -7.81
CA GLU A 406 -5.35 -22.00 -7.25
C GLU A 406 -6.30 -23.13 -6.85
N ALA A 407 -7.53 -22.79 -6.44
CA ALA A 407 -8.58 -23.74 -6.11
C ALA A 407 -9.36 -24.29 -7.33
N GLY A 408 -9.05 -23.81 -8.56
CA GLY A 408 -9.76 -24.21 -9.80
C GLY A 408 -11.00 -23.36 -10.12
N GLY A 409 -11.18 -22.23 -9.45
CA GLY A 409 -12.29 -21.29 -9.67
C GLY A 409 -13.56 -21.62 -8.86
N PRO A 410 -14.68 -20.92 -9.11
CA PRO A 410 -14.78 -19.73 -9.94
C PRO A 410 -14.10 -18.51 -9.31
N VAL A 411 -13.70 -17.54 -10.15
CA VAL A 411 -13.27 -16.22 -9.69
C VAL A 411 -14.50 -15.33 -9.57
N THR A 412 -14.71 -14.79 -8.35
CA THR A 412 -15.94 -14.02 -8.04
C THR A 412 -15.69 -12.52 -8.14
N VAL A 413 -16.47 -11.84 -8.98
CA VAL A 413 -16.48 -10.39 -9.17
C VAL A 413 -17.86 -9.85 -8.76
N THR A 414 -17.90 -8.75 -8.00
CA THR A 414 -19.19 -8.25 -7.49
C THR A 414 -20.06 -7.61 -8.56
N HIS A 415 -19.46 -6.96 -9.57
CA HIS A 415 -20.21 -6.40 -10.69
C HIS A 415 -19.30 -6.25 -11.94
N PRO A 416 -19.79 -6.48 -13.19
CA PRO A 416 -18.96 -6.39 -14.39
C PRO A 416 -18.37 -4.99 -14.64
N ASP A 417 -19.07 -3.95 -14.22
CA ASP A 417 -18.63 -2.55 -14.41
C ASP A 417 -17.96 -1.93 -13.19
N ILE A 418 -17.71 -2.71 -12.14
CA ILE A 418 -17.06 -2.17 -10.95
C ILE A 418 -15.63 -1.73 -11.26
N VAL A 419 -15.31 -0.50 -10.88
CA VAL A 419 -13.96 0.06 -11.05
C VAL A 419 -13.35 0.46 -9.71
N ARG A 420 -12.04 0.35 -9.64
CA ARG A 420 -11.26 0.80 -8.48
C ARG A 420 -9.98 1.48 -8.94
N TYR A 421 -9.50 2.38 -8.12
CA TYR A 421 -8.18 2.97 -8.30
C TYR A 421 -7.15 2.13 -7.54
N PHE A 422 -6.00 1.89 -8.16
CA PHE A 422 -4.94 1.10 -7.54
C PHE A 422 -3.60 1.82 -7.55
N MET A 423 -2.86 1.61 -6.49
CA MET A 423 -1.46 2.03 -6.33
C MET A 423 -0.68 0.87 -5.71
N THR A 424 0.62 0.79 -5.94
CA THR A 424 1.44 -0.16 -5.18
C THR A 424 1.61 0.32 -3.74
N ILE A 425 1.82 -0.60 -2.81
CA ILE A 425 2.03 -0.24 -1.39
C ILE A 425 3.26 0.67 -1.22
N PRO A 426 4.44 0.37 -1.85
CA PRO A 426 5.59 1.26 -1.77
C PRO A 426 5.34 2.68 -2.30
N GLU A 427 4.60 2.82 -3.43
CA GLU A 427 4.22 4.13 -3.97
C GLU A 427 3.35 4.92 -3.00
N ALA A 428 2.28 4.30 -2.49
CA ALA A 428 1.39 4.95 -1.52
C ALA A 428 2.15 5.44 -0.29
N VAL A 429 3.03 4.61 0.25
CA VAL A 429 3.82 4.95 1.43
C VAL A 429 4.83 6.05 1.16
N SER A 430 5.53 6.04 0.01
CA SER A 430 6.45 7.11 -0.37
C SER A 430 5.73 8.47 -0.45
N LEU A 431 4.52 8.48 -1.04
CA LEU A 431 3.68 9.70 -1.10
C LEU A 431 3.14 10.12 0.28
N VAL A 432 2.82 9.17 1.16
CA VAL A 432 2.44 9.46 2.56
C VAL A 432 3.59 10.12 3.30
N LEU A 433 4.82 9.62 3.17
CA LEU A 433 6.00 10.22 3.77
C LEU A 433 6.25 11.63 3.23
N GLN A 434 6.11 11.83 1.91
CA GLN A 434 6.24 13.15 1.28
C GLN A 434 5.12 14.10 1.73
N ALA A 435 3.86 13.66 1.79
CA ALA A 435 2.76 14.47 2.33
C ALA A 435 3.03 14.89 3.78
N GLY A 436 3.65 14.01 4.57
CA GLY A 436 4.11 14.34 5.91
C GLY A 436 5.10 15.51 5.94
N THR A 437 5.94 15.73 4.93
CA THR A 437 6.86 16.88 4.87
C THR A 437 6.12 18.20 4.61
N TYR A 438 5.01 18.17 3.88
CA TYR A 438 4.21 19.35 3.50
C TYR A 438 3.22 19.80 4.56
N ALA A 439 3.06 19.03 5.64
CA ALA A 439 2.02 19.28 6.64
C ALA A 439 2.25 20.57 7.44
N TRP A 440 1.22 21.40 7.54
CA TRP A 440 1.12 22.59 8.39
C TRP A 440 0.11 22.43 9.52
N GLY A 441 -0.74 21.39 9.41
CA GLY A 441 -1.77 21.00 10.36
C GLY A 441 -3.19 21.36 9.90
N GLY A 442 -4.08 20.37 10.04
CA GLY A 442 -5.49 20.43 9.62
C GLY A 442 -5.76 19.98 8.19
N GLU A 443 -4.70 19.71 7.38
CA GLU A 443 -4.87 19.28 5.99
C GLU A 443 -5.35 17.84 5.88
N ILE A 444 -6.15 17.60 4.83
CA ILE A 444 -6.43 16.29 4.30
C ILE A 444 -5.72 16.18 2.95
N PHE A 445 -4.60 15.48 2.91
CA PHE A 445 -3.92 15.20 1.66
C PHE A 445 -4.64 14.10 0.89
N VAL A 446 -4.73 14.26 -0.42
CA VAL A 446 -5.35 13.29 -1.35
C VAL A 446 -4.31 12.88 -2.38
N LEU A 447 -4.01 11.59 -2.44
CA LEU A 447 -3.05 11.07 -3.41
C LEU A 447 -3.73 10.81 -4.75
N ASP A 448 -3.07 11.21 -5.84
CA ASP A 448 -3.54 10.89 -7.18
C ASP A 448 -3.34 9.39 -7.47
N MET A 449 -4.45 8.70 -7.63
CA MET A 449 -4.49 7.26 -7.86
C MET A 449 -4.32 6.86 -9.33
N GLY A 450 -4.17 7.82 -10.25
CA GLY A 450 -4.08 7.57 -11.68
C GLY A 450 -5.40 7.08 -12.30
N GLU A 451 -5.31 6.18 -13.26
CA GLU A 451 -6.45 5.65 -14.01
C GLU A 451 -7.26 4.61 -13.19
N ALA A 452 -8.57 4.59 -13.43
CA ALA A 452 -9.46 3.60 -12.85
C ALA A 452 -9.29 2.24 -13.57
N VAL A 453 -9.34 1.16 -12.81
CA VAL A 453 -9.18 -0.20 -13.32
C VAL A 453 -10.48 -0.99 -13.11
N LYS A 454 -11.01 -1.59 -14.19
CA LYS A 454 -12.13 -2.53 -14.10
C LYS A 454 -11.68 -3.82 -13.40
N ILE A 455 -12.42 -4.24 -12.38
CA ILE A 455 -12.10 -5.44 -11.60
C ILE A 455 -12.29 -6.70 -12.45
N ASP A 456 -13.27 -6.72 -13.36
CA ASP A 456 -13.44 -7.79 -14.34
C ASP A 456 -12.16 -7.98 -15.19
N THR A 457 -11.64 -6.90 -15.76
CA THR A 457 -10.41 -6.94 -16.55
C THR A 457 -9.22 -7.42 -15.72
N LEU A 458 -9.14 -6.98 -14.46
CA LEU A 458 -8.10 -7.42 -13.53
C LEU A 458 -8.20 -8.94 -13.25
N ALA A 459 -9.41 -9.46 -13.05
CA ALA A 459 -9.66 -10.88 -12.82
C ALA A 459 -9.22 -11.73 -14.03
N ARG A 460 -9.68 -11.35 -15.25
CA ARG A 460 -9.30 -12.03 -16.51
C ARG A 460 -7.80 -12.03 -16.73
N ASN A 461 -7.16 -10.90 -16.49
CA ASN A 461 -5.70 -10.79 -16.59
C ASN A 461 -4.97 -11.70 -15.59
N LEU A 462 -5.45 -11.82 -14.36
CA LEU A 462 -4.87 -12.72 -13.36
C LEU A 462 -5.02 -14.19 -13.75
N ILE A 463 -6.17 -14.59 -14.29
CA ILE A 463 -6.40 -15.95 -14.79
C ILE A 463 -5.39 -16.27 -15.89
N ARG A 464 -5.23 -15.37 -16.88
CA ARG A 464 -4.26 -15.58 -17.98
C ARG A 464 -2.81 -15.61 -17.49
N LEU A 465 -2.44 -14.72 -16.58
CA LEU A 465 -1.10 -14.73 -15.95
C LEU A 465 -0.82 -16.02 -15.15
N SER A 466 -1.87 -16.72 -14.73
CA SER A 466 -1.77 -18.01 -14.05
C SER A 466 -1.73 -19.20 -15.03
N GLY A 467 -1.74 -18.93 -16.36
CA GLY A 467 -1.68 -19.95 -17.40
C GLY A 467 -3.02 -20.59 -17.77
N PHE A 468 -4.14 -19.95 -17.39
CA PHE A 468 -5.49 -20.43 -17.66
C PHE A 468 -6.27 -19.49 -18.59
N GLU A 469 -7.25 -20.00 -19.33
CA GLU A 469 -8.14 -19.17 -20.15
C GLU A 469 -9.41 -18.83 -19.38
N PRO A 470 -9.78 -17.51 -19.25
CA PRO A 470 -11.00 -17.07 -18.61
C PRO A 470 -12.26 -17.65 -19.32
N ASP A 471 -13.24 -18.05 -18.55
CA ASP A 471 -14.52 -18.63 -18.97
C ASP A 471 -14.40 -20.00 -19.68
N VAL A 472 -13.17 -20.53 -19.84
CA VAL A 472 -12.88 -21.87 -20.35
C VAL A 472 -12.34 -22.75 -19.23
N ASP A 473 -11.15 -22.45 -18.73
CA ASP A 473 -10.52 -23.21 -17.63
C ASP A 473 -11.01 -22.73 -16.26
N ILE A 474 -11.13 -21.40 -16.09
CA ILE A 474 -11.57 -20.75 -14.85
C ILE A 474 -12.76 -19.83 -15.16
N GLN A 475 -13.92 -20.16 -14.60
CA GLN A 475 -15.14 -19.38 -14.76
C GLN A 475 -15.08 -18.07 -13.94
N LEU A 476 -15.65 -16.98 -14.50
CA LEU A 476 -15.97 -15.78 -13.75
C LEU A 476 -17.44 -15.81 -13.31
N GLU A 477 -17.67 -15.48 -12.04
CA GLU A 477 -19.02 -15.41 -11.47
C GLU A 477 -19.29 -14.00 -10.92
N TYR A 478 -20.47 -13.43 -11.25
CA TYR A 478 -20.87 -12.12 -10.76
C TYR A 478 -21.84 -12.28 -9.59
N THR A 479 -21.40 -11.88 -8.39
CA THR A 479 -22.12 -12.13 -7.13
C THR A 479 -23.10 -11.03 -6.73
N GLY A 480 -23.15 -9.90 -7.43
CA GLY A 480 -23.84 -8.70 -7.02
C GLY A 480 -22.99 -7.81 -6.09
N LEU A 481 -23.31 -6.51 -6.04
CA LEU A 481 -22.66 -5.58 -5.13
C LEU A 481 -22.96 -5.97 -3.67
N ARG A 482 -21.96 -5.86 -2.81
CA ARG A 482 -22.10 -6.09 -1.37
C ARG A 482 -22.78 -4.88 -0.71
N PRO A 483 -23.43 -5.05 0.44
CA PRO A 483 -23.93 -3.92 1.22
C PRO A 483 -22.83 -2.88 1.47
N GLY A 484 -23.09 -1.61 1.18
CA GLY A 484 -22.14 -0.52 1.32
C GLY A 484 -21.05 -0.43 0.24
N GLU A 485 -21.04 -1.33 -0.76
CA GLU A 485 -20.04 -1.29 -1.83
C GLU A 485 -20.47 -0.36 -2.96
N LYS A 486 -19.64 0.65 -3.29
CA LYS A 486 -19.86 1.56 -4.42
C LYS A 486 -19.46 0.90 -5.74
N LEU A 487 -20.19 1.21 -6.82
CA LEU A 487 -19.78 0.84 -8.17
C LEU A 487 -18.50 1.61 -8.59
N TYR A 488 -18.45 2.90 -8.24
CA TYR A 488 -17.33 3.82 -8.50
C TYR A 488 -16.87 4.46 -7.17
N GLU A 489 -15.57 4.57 -6.94
CA GLU A 489 -15.02 5.28 -5.79
C GLU A 489 -14.68 6.72 -6.14
N GLU A 490 -14.94 7.63 -5.23
CA GLU A 490 -14.63 9.06 -5.36
C GLU A 490 -13.29 9.36 -4.70
N LYS A 491 -12.46 10.19 -5.34
CA LYS A 491 -11.17 10.61 -4.77
C LYS A 491 -11.34 11.74 -3.76
N LEU A 492 -12.24 12.68 -4.06
CA LEU A 492 -12.44 13.91 -3.30
C LEU A 492 -13.92 14.31 -3.36
N MET A 493 -14.45 14.88 -2.27
CA MET A 493 -15.77 15.46 -2.27
C MET A 493 -15.79 16.75 -3.08
N ALA A 494 -16.90 17.00 -3.80
CA ALA A 494 -17.02 18.17 -4.64
C ALA A 494 -16.90 19.49 -3.85
N GLU A 495 -17.35 19.50 -2.60
CA GLU A 495 -17.30 20.66 -1.69
C GLU A 495 -15.91 20.92 -1.11
N GLU A 496 -15.02 19.92 -1.09
CA GLU A 496 -13.70 20.07 -0.49
C GLU A 496 -12.75 20.91 -1.37
N GLY A 497 -12.95 20.94 -2.68
CA GLY A 497 -12.04 21.59 -3.61
C GLY A 497 -10.65 20.94 -3.59
N ILE A 498 -9.74 21.43 -4.42
CA ILE A 498 -8.37 20.91 -4.54
C ILE A 498 -7.36 22.06 -4.59
N LYS A 499 -6.32 21.98 -3.76
CA LYS A 499 -5.12 22.80 -3.84
C LYS A 499 -3.93 21.91 -4.23
N LYS A 500 -3.13 22.34 -5.20
CA LYS A 500 -1.92 21.61 -5.63
C LYS A 500 -0.80 21.80 -4.61
N THR A 501 0.06 20.81 -4.49
CA THR A 501 1.36 20.89 -3.80
C THR A 501 2.50 20.93 -4.83
N ASP A 502 3.73 20.97 -4.36
CA ASP A 502 4.91 20.87 -5.23
C ASP A 502 5.06 19.49 -5.88
N ASN A 503 4.38 18.48 -5.36
CA ASN A 503 4.28 17.15 -5.97
C ASN A 503 2.94 17.00 -6.68
N GLU A 504 2.96 16.75 -7.99
CA GLU A 504 1.76 16.62 -8.83
C GLU A 504 0.81 15.47 -8.42
N LEU A 505 1.32 14.50 -7.66
CA LEU A 505 0.55 13.35 -7.17
C LEU A 505 -0.04 13.57 -5.77
N ILE A 506 0.25 14.70 -5.12
CA ILE A 506 -0.24 15.03 -3.79
C ILE A 506 -1.05 16.32 -3.86
N HIS A 507 -2.32 16.23 -3.53
CA HIS A 507 -3.23 17.35 -3.48
C HIS A 507 -3.67 17.60 -2.04
N ILE A 508 -4.08 18.84 -1.72
CA ILE A 508 -4.69 19.19 -0.44
C ILE A 508 -6.18 19.38 -0.70
N GLY A 509 -7.01 18.57 -0.04
CA GLY A 509 -8.45 18.77 0.03
C GLY A 509 -8.77 19.93 0.97
N LYS A 510 -9.73 20.77 0.60
CA LYS A 510 -10.26 21.80 1.50
C LYS A 510 -11.24 21.13 2.47
N PRO A 511 -10.96 21.16 3.78
CA PRO A 511 -11.81 20.51 4.75
C PRO A 511 -13.24 21.07 4.73
N ILE A 512 -14.25 20.20 4.87
CA ILE A 512 -15.64 20.63 5.12
C ILE A 512 -15.68 21.23 6.51
N PRO A 513 -16.16 22.48 6.66
CA PRO A 513 -16.26 23.10 7.97
C PRO A 513 -17.29 22.35 8.84
N PHE A 514 -16.95 22.15 10.11
CA PHE A 514 -17.87 21.67 11.14
C PHE A 514 -17.54 22.34 12.47
N ASP A 515 -18.52 22.35 13.38
CA ASP A 515 -18.32 22.90 14.72
C ASP A 515 -17.57 21.87 15.59
N THR A 516 -16.35 22.23 15.98
CA THR A 516 -15.48 21.36 16.76
C THR A 516 -16.05 21.04 18.15
N GLU A 517 -16.69 22.01 18.83
CA GLU A 517 -17.22 21.79 20.18
C GLU A 517 -18.46 20.89 20.13
N VAL A 518 -19.32 21.10 19.13
CA VAL A 518 -20.49 20.23 18.90
C VAL A 518 -20.01 18.81 18.57
N PHE A 519 -19.07 18.68 17.65
CA PHE A 519 -18.52 17.37 17.28
C PHE A 519 -17.92 16.62 18.46
N LEU A 520 -17.16 17.28 19.33
CA LEU A 520 -16.54 16.63 20.48
C LEU A 520 -17.57 16.11 21.50
N LYS A 521 -18.68 16.79 21.69
CA LYS A 521 -19.80 16.31 22.52
C LYS A 521 -20.46 15.09 21.89
N GLN A 522 -20.74 15.15 20.57
CA GLN A 522 -21.28 14.00 19.83
C GLN A 522 -20.32 12.80 19.86
N LEU A 523 -19.02 13.05 19.79
CA LEU A 523 -17.99 12.01 19.88
C LEU A 523 -17.98 11.32 21.24
N GLU A 524 -18.21 12.06 22.34
CA GLU A 524 -18.31 11.50 23.68
C GLU A 524 -19.53 10.58 23.80
N GLU A 525 -20.70 11.02 23.31
CA GLU A 525 -21.92 10.22 23.27
C GLU A 525 -21.76 8.97 22.39
N LEU A 526 -21.15 9.12 21.21
CA LEU A 526 -20.84 8.02 20.30
C LEU A 526 -19.89 7.01 20.94
N ALA A 527 -18.87 7.49 21.67
CA ALA A 527 -17.95 6.62 22.39
C ALA A 527 -18.69 5.79 23.43
N LYS A 528 -19.53 6.42 24.26
CA LYS A 528 -20.36 5.73 25.26
C LYS A 528 -21.23 4.67 24.61
N ALA A 529 -22.03 5.04 23.60
CA ALA A 529 -22.90 4.13 22.87
C ALA A 529 -22.14 2.94 22.26
N SER A 530 -20.95 3.18 21.70
CA SER A 530 -20.13 2.12 21.12
C SER A 530 -19.69 1.08 22.16
N TYR A 531 -19.27 1.51 23.36
CA TYR A 531 -18.85 0.58 24.42
C TYR A 531 -20.04 -0.16 25.05
N GLU A 532 -21.24 0.43 25.04
CA GLU A 532 -22.49 -0.22 25.42
C GLU A 532 -23.01 -1.19 24.34
N ASN A 533 -22.35 -1.27 23.17
CA ASN A 533 -22.77 -2.03 21.99
C ASN A 533 -24.19 -1.66 21.54
N SER A 534 -24.47 -0.36 21.44
CA SER A 534 -25.78 0.16 21.03
C SER A 534 -26.18 -0.32 19.63
N ASP A 535 -27.45 -0.70 19.47
CA ASP A 535 -28.03 -1.06 18.18
C ASP A 535 -28.27 0.19 17.30
N HIS A 536 -28.25 1.41 17.88
CA HIS A 536 -28.44 2.68 17.19
C HIS A 536 -27.11 3.37 16.79
N ILE A 537 -26.00 2.64 16.77
CA ILE A 537 -24.68 3.24 16.51
C ILE A 537 -24.57 3.78 15.08
N VAL A 538 -25.27 3.17 14.11
CA VAL A 538 -25.23 3.58 12.71
C VAL A 538 -25.98 4.89 12.52
N GLU A 539 -27.16 5.04 13.10
CA GLU A 539 -27.97 6.26 13.08
C GLU A 539 -27.21 7.43 13.74
N MET A 540 -26.54 7.19 14.88
CA MET A 540 -25.71 8.21 15.52
C MET A 540 -24.55 8.66 14.62
N VAL A 541 -23.93 7.73 13.88
CA VAL A 541 -22.88 8.07 12.91
C VAL A 541 -23.43 8.88 11.75
N GLU A 542 -24.64 8.58 11.26
CA GLU A 542 -25.31 9.31 10.20
C GLU A 542 -25.64 10.76 10.60
N GLU A 543 -26.09 10.98 11.84
CA GLU A 543 -26.32 12.31 12.38
C GLU A 543 -25.03 13.15 12.45
N ILE A 544 -23.89 12.54 12.78
CA ILE A 544 -22.60 13.24 12.91
C ILE A 544 -21.95 13.45 11.54
N VAL A 545 -21.97 12.43 10.70
CA VAL A 545 -21.37 12.45 9.35
C VAL A 545 -22.47 12.68 8.33
N THR A 546 -22.85 13.93 8.13
CA THR A 546 -23.98 14.33 7.25
C THR A 546 -23.85 13.89 5.79
N THR A 547 -22.67 13.47 5.38
CA THR A 547 -22.38 12.91 4.05
C THR A 547 -22.44 11.37 4.02
N PHE A 548 -22.71 10.73 5.15
CA PHE A 548 -22.87 9.29 5.22
C PHE A 548 -24.32 8.92 4.84
N HIS A 549 -24.45 8.06 3.85
CA HIS A 549 -25.73 7.50 3.41
C HIS A 549 -25.58 5.99 3.35
N PRO A 550 -26.21 5.23 4.27
CA PRO A 550 -26.17 3.77 4.26
C PRO A 550 -26.62 3.17 2.92
N ALA A 551 -26.16 1.99 2.60
CA ALA A 551 -26.45 1.30 1.33
C ALA A 551 -27.96 1.16 1.11
N GLY A 552 -28.46 1.66 -0.02
CA GLY A 552 -29.87 1.69 -0.40
C GLY A 552 -30.42 3.09 -0.61
N GLU A 553 -29.81 4.13 -0.04
CA GLU A 553 -30.32 5.51 -0.12
C GLU A 553 -29.43 6.45 -0.98
N HIS A 554 -28.28 5.96 -1.48
CA HIS A 554 -27.35 6.80 -2.24
C HIS A 554 -27.72 6.88 -3.73
N PRO A 555 -27.73 8.10 -4.36
CA PRO A 555 -28.06 8.29 -5.77
C PRO A 555 -27.21 7.49 -6.79
N CYS A 556 -26.00 7.05 -6.39
CA CYS A 556 -25.15 6.23 -7.24
C CYS A 556 -25.62 4.77 -7.39
N TYR A 557 -26.61 4.32 -6.61
CA TYR A 557 -27.20 2.99 -6.75
C TYR A 557 -28.37 2.95 -7.75
N ASP A 558 -29.02 4.10 -7.98
CA ASP A 558 -30.24 4.20 -8.79
C ASP A 558 -30.03 4.55 -10.27
N LYS A 559 -28.80 4.75 -10.74
CA LYS A 559 -28.57 4.90 -12.18
C LYS A 559 -28.61 3.55 -12.91
N LYS A 560 -29.82 2.95 -12.95
CA LYS A 560 -30.25 2.17 -14.09
C LYS A 560 -30.55 3.14 -15.22
N SER A 561 -29.61 3.34 -16.12
CA SER A 561 -29.87 3.80 -17.48
C SER A 561 -28.69 3.36 -18.36
#